data_9e480abfaf95201e3af745205513a32f
#
_entry.id   9e480abfaf95201e3af745205513a32f
#
_cell.length_a   1.000
_cell.length_b   1.000
_cell.length_c   1.000
_cell.angle_alpha   90.00
_cell.angle_beta   90.00
_cell.angle_gamma   90.00
#
_symmetry.space_group_name_H-M   'P 1'
#
loop_
_entity.id
_entity.type
_entity.pdbx_description
1 polymer ?
#
loop_
_entity_poly.entity_id
_entity_poly.type
_entity_poly.pdbx_seq_one_letter_code
_entity_poly.pdbx_strand_id
1 'polypeptide(L)'
;WTPPTTDHQGYLVSITIDGKQIVTAIDVSSDVTTYPRYGYSVDFMPGETSAESDAMMKELAQVYHVNIVQYYDWMYRHEKILPDEGDEWVDMFGHTLSRQTIQQRIDAGHAYNQKAMAYQMSYMAREGYTENGVDPKWGLYSSQTNHNIDYNPSDNSTISGIDQYLFPLEGKPAPLLMTFNPLNTDWQNFMANQYKGAINTLDF
;
A
#
# COMPACT_ATOMS: atom_id res chain seq x y z
N TRP A 1 31.51 14.47 -14.92
CA TRP A 1 30.97 13.47 -15.86
C TRP A 1 29.51 13.77 -16.18
N THR A 2 29.17 13.70 -17.45
CA THR A 2 27.78 13.88 -17.92
C THR A 2 27.24 12.53 -18.36
N PRO A 3 26.05 12.10 -17.88
CA PRO A 3 25.48 10.83 -18.32
C PRO A 3 25.16 10.86 -19.83
N PRO A 4 25.14 9.69 -20.48
CA PRO A 4 24.61 9.56 -21.82
C PRO A 4 23.17 10.05 -21.92
N THR A 5 22.75 10.47 -23.11
CA THR A 5 21.41 11.05 -23.36
C THR A 5 20.38 10.03 -23.88
N THR A 6 20.79 8.78 -24.07
CA THR A 6 19.87 7.72 -24.52
C THR A 6 18.84 7.44 -23.44
N ASP A 7 17.59 7.70 -23.73
CA ASP A 7 16.49 7.53 -22.78
C ASP A 7 16.20 6.06 -22.52
N HIS A 8 15.72 5.76 -21.29
CA HIS A 8 15.38 4.43 -20.82
C HIS A 8 16.54 3.42 -20.91
N GLN A 9 17.76 3.89 -20.62
CA GLN A 9 18.96 3.08 -20.67
C GLN A 9 19.66 3.00 -19.32
N GLY A 10 19.94 1.76 -18.86
CA GLY A 10 20.76 1.50 -17.67
C GLY A 10 22.26 1.41 -18.04
N TYR A 11 23.11 1.89 -17.14
CA TYR A 11 24.57 1.86 -17.27
C TYR A 11 25.22 1.34 -16.00
N LEU A 12 26.25 0.50 -16.17
CA LEU A 12 27.17 0.15 -15.10
C LEU A 12 28.29 1.19 -15.03
N VAL A 13 28.48 1.78 -13.87
CA VAL A 13 29.56 2.75 -13.61
C VAL A 13 30.64 2.10 -12.78
N SER A 14 31.86 2.06 -13.28
CA SER A 14 33.02 1.53 -12.59
C SER A 14 34.03 2.66 -12.35
N ILE A 15 34.38 2.86 -11.09
CA ILE A 15 35.33 3.89 -10.64
C ILE A 15 36.54 3.19 -10.03
N THR A 16 37.73 3.47 -10.53
CA THR A 16 38.97 2.92 -9.98
C THR A 16 39.80 4.03 -9.35
N ILE A 17 40.11 3.90 -8.06
CA ILE A 17 40.93 4.81 -7.28
C ILE A 17 42.00 4.00 -6.58
N ASP A 18 43.28 4.31 -6.81
CA ASP A 18 44.43 3.64 -6.21
C ASP A 18 44.38 2.09 -6.30
N GLY A 19 43.93 1.60 -7.48
CA GLY A 19 43.80 0.17 -7.74
C GLY A 19 42.57 -0.51 -7.10
N LYS A 20 41.77 0.22 -6.34
CA LYS A 20 40.47 -0.25 -5.81
C LYS A 20 39.35 0.14 -6.72
N GLN A 21 38.49 -0.83 -7.02
CA GLN A 21 37.32 -0.63 -7.88
C GLN A 21 36.07 -0.51 -7.03
N ILE A 22 35.26 0.52 -7.33
CA ILE A 22 33.90 0.70 -6.84
C ILE A 22 32.96 0.62 -8.05
N VAL A 23 31.91 -0.13 -7.93
CA VAL A 23 30.93 -0.32 -9.00
C VAL A 23 29.57 0.15 -8.50
N THR A 24 28.87 0.94 -9.31
CA THR A 24 27.49 1.33 -9.10
C THR A 24 26.74 1.31 -10.44
N ALA A 25 25.43 1.51 -10.39
CA ALA A 25 24.60 1.59 -11.57
C ALA A 25 23.88 2.94 -11.61
N ILE A 26 23.64 3.43 -12.81
CA ILE A 26 22.76 4.57 -13.07
C ILE A 26 21.81 4.22 -14.20
N ASP A 27 20.70 4.91 -14.29
CA ASP A 27 19.84 4.90 -15.46
C ASP A 27 19.56 6.33 -15.92
N VAL A 28 19.23 6.45 -17.19
CA VAL A 28 18.76 7.68 -17.81
C VAL A 28 17.31 7.45 -18.22
N SER A 29 16.39 8.25 -17.67
CA SER A 29 14.98 8.17 -17.97
C SER A 29 14.35 9.56 -17.91
N SER A 30 13.62 9.92 -18.95
CA SER A 30 12.81 11.15 -18.96
C SER A 30 11.51 11.01 -18.19
N ASP A 31 11.08 9.76 -17.94
CA ASP A 31 9.88 9.42 -17.19
C ASP A 31 10.12 8.23 -16.26
N VAL A 32 10.16 8.52 -14.97
CA VAL A 32 10.38 7.53 -13.92
C VAL A 32 9.28 6.44 -13.88
N THR A 33 8.10 6.71 -14.40
CA THR A 33 6.98 5.76 -14.39
C THR A 33 7.06 4.72 -15.50
N THR A 34 7.84 4.96 -16.55
CA THR A 34 7.99 4.01 -17.67
C THR A 34 8.85 2.80 -17.28
N TYR A 35 9.99 3.03 -16.59
CA TYR A 35 10.85 1.96 -16.07
C TYR A 35 11.22 2.25 -14.61
N PRO A 36 10.28 2.09 -13.68
CA PRO A 36 10.51 2.44 -12.29
C PRO A 36 11.45 1.46 -11.59
N ARG A 37 12.24 1.99 -10.66
CA ARG A 37 12.92 1.19 -9.65
C ARG A 37 12.11 1.25 -8.37
N TYR A 38 11.45 0.13 -8.07
CA TYR A 38 10.56 0.02 -6.92
C TYR A 38 11.30 -0.26 -5.62
N GLY A 39 10.83 0.39 -4.55
CA GLY A 39 11.08 0.02 -3.18
C GLY A 39 9.78 0.02 -2.39
N TYR A 40 9.88 -0.41 -1.13
CA TYR A 40 8.76 -0.48 -0.21
C TYR A 40 9.07 0.33 1.04
N SER A 41 8.05 0.98 1.59
CA SER A 41 8.04 1.54 2.93
C SER A 41 6.95 0.82 3.72
N VAL A 42 7.31 0.38 4.93
CA VAL A 42 6.46 -0.38 5.86
C VAL A 42 6.66 0.15 7.28
N ASP A 43 5.92 -0.39 8.26
CA ASP A 43 6.11 -0.09 9.69
C ASP A 43 5.99 1.40 10.02
N PHE A 44 4.82 1.96 9.76
CA PHE A 44 4.54 3.39 10.00
C PHE A 44 4.15 3.68 11.46
N MET A 45 4.95 3.19 12.41
CA MET A 45 4.64 3.33 13.84
C MET A 45 4.82 4.77 14.33
N PRO A 46 4.07 5.19 15.38
CA PRO A 46 4.25 6.49 16.01
C PRO A 46 5.66 6.68 16.58
N GLY A 47 6.11 7.93 16.64
CA GLY A 47 7.36 8.32 17.29
C GLY A 47 8.57 8.41 16.38
N GLU A 48 8.45 8.07 15.11
CA GLU A 48 9.50 8.33 14.11
C GLU A 48 9.69 9.84 13.94
N THR A 49 10.93 10.28 14.00
CA THR A 49 11.27 11.69 13.78
C THR A 49 11.41 12.02 12.30
N SER A 50 11.22 13.29 11.93
CA SER A 50 11.45 13.73 10.55
C SER A 50 12.88 13.47 10.07
N ALA A 51 13.88 13.46 10.97
CA ALA A 51 15.26 13.15 10.63
C ALA A 51 15.47 11.66 10.31
N GLU A 52 14.76 10.76 10.99
CA GLU A 52 14.78 9.33 10.70
C GLU A 52 14.09 9.03 9.38
N SER A 53 12.92 9.65 9.12
CA SER A 53 12.23 9.57 7.82
C SER A 53 13.13 10.07 6.68
N ASP A 54 13.78 11.23 6.86
CA ASP A 54 14.71 11.79 5.87
C ASP A 54 15.88 10.83 5.60
N ALA A 55 16.50 10.31 6.63
CA ALA A 55 17.63 9.38 6.50
C ALA A 55 17.25 8.11 5.73
N MET A 56 16.08 7.52 6.05
CA MET A 56 15.56 6.33 5.36
C MET A 56 15.29 6.61 3.88
N MET A 57 14.55 7.66 3.58
CA MET A 57 14.16 7.97 2.19
C MET A 57 15.36 8.40 1.36
N LYS A 58 16.32 9.09 1.97
CA LYS A 58 17.62 9.41 1.37
C LYS A 58 18.42 8.16 1.01
N GLU A 59 18.49 7.19 1.92
CA GLU A 59 19.17 5.92 1.66
C GLU A 59 18.52 5.17 0.50
N LEU A 60 17.18 5.06 0.47
CA LEU A 60 16.46 4.46 -0.64
C LEU A 60 16.76 5.17 -1.97
N ALA A 61 16.83 6.50 -1.98
CA ALA A 61 17.07 7.28 -3.18
C ALA A 61 18.53 7.22 -3.65
N GLN A 62 19.50 7.41 -2.74
CA GLN A 62 20.90 7.65 -3.10
C GLN A 62 21.78 6.40 -3.08
N VAL A 63 21.44 5.40 -2.27
CA VAL A 63 22.20 4.14 -2.17
C VAL A 63 21.55 3.05 -3.03
N TYR A 64 20.24 2.88 -2.90
CA TYR A 64 19.50 1.85 -3.64
C TYR A 64 18.89 2.36 -4.96
N HIS A 65 18.95 3.66 -5.20
CA HIS A 65 18.42 4.31 -6.42
C HIS A 65 16.94 4.03 -6.66
N VAL A 66 16.17 3.84 -5.60
CA VAL A 66 14.71 3.65 -5.66
C VAL A 66 14.06 4.98 -6.02
N ASN A 67 13.20 5.00 -7.03
CA ASN A 67 12.52 6.20 -7.51
C ASN A 67 10.99 6.15 -7.39
N ILE A 68 10.43 4.96 -7.11
CA ILE A 68 9.03 4.80 -6.70
C ILE A 68 8.98 3.95 -5.44
N VAL A 69 8.39 4.49 -4.38
CA VAL A 69 8.24 3.81 -3.09
C VAL A 69 6.78 3.47 -2.87
N GLN A 70 6.48 2.18 -2.76
CA GLN A 70 5.16 1.71 -2.38
C GLN A 70 5.03 1.69 -0.86
N TYR A 71 4.04 2.41 -0.35
CA TYR A 71 3.65 2.40 1.04
C TYR A 71 2.73 1.21 1.26
N TYR A 72 3.24 0.17 1.93
CA TYR A 72 2.56 -1.12 2.05
C TYR A 72 1.90 -1.25 3.41
N ASP A 73 0.65 -1.73 3.43
CA ASP A 73 -0.17 -1.92 4.65
C ASP A 73 -0.29 -0.67 5.55
N TRP A 74 -0.36 0.49 4.93
CA TRP A 74 -0.43 1.80 5.58
C TRP A 74 -1.85 2.22 5.98
N MET A 75 -2.89 1.59 5.42
CA MET A 75 -4.29 1.98 5.57
C MET A 75 -4.89 1.55 6.90
N TYR A 76 -5.92 2.26 7.34
CA TYR A 76 -6.74 1.87 8.50
C TYR A 76 -7.48 0.56 8.23
N ARG A 77 -8.20 0.50 7.11
CA ARG A 77 -8.93 -0.67 6.63
C ARG A 77 -8.90 -0.69 5.10
N HIS A 78 -9.11 -1.84 4.49
CA HIS A 78 -9.11 -1.92 3.03
C HIS A 78 -10.27 -1.17 2.38
N GLU A 79 -11.45 -1.19 3.01
CA GLU A 79 -12.64 -0.49 2.55
C GLU A 79 -12.78 0.93 3.11
N LYS A 80 -11.99 1.31 4.10
CA LYS A 80 -11.96 2.64 4.70
C LYS A 80 -10.51 3.04 4.96
N ILE A 81 -9.91 3.67 3.98
CA ILE A 81 -8.46 3.85 3.91
C ILE A 81 -7.91 4.72 5.05
N LEU A 82 -8.61 5.80 5.39
CA LEU A 82 -8.30 6.63 6.55
C LEU A 82 -9.41 6.54 7.59
N PRO A 83 -9.10 6.61 8.88
CA PRO A 83 -10.12 6.77 9.92
C PRO A 83 -10.79 8.14 9.80
N ASP A 84 -12.02 8.27 10.35
CA ASP A 84 -12.74 9.54 10.36
C ASP A 84 -12.07 10.58 11.23
N GLU A 85 -11.43 10.14 12.33
CA GLU A 85 -10.79 10.99 13.32
C GLU A 85 -9.45 10.38 13.77
N GLY A 86 -8.57 11.24 14.28
CA GLY A 86 -7.28 10.86 14.84
C GLY A 86 -6.16 10.72 13.81
N ASP A 87 -4.94 10.74 14.33
CA ASP A 87 -3.70 10.63 13.56
C ASP A 87 -3.03 9.28 13.74
N GLU A 88 -3.61 8.41 14.54
CA GLU A 88 -3.14 7.06 14.78
C GLU A 88 -4.29 6.06 14.64
N TRP A 89 -3.98 4.88 14.13
CA TRP A 89 -4.95 3.78 14.01
C TRP A 89 -4.27 2.42 14.14
N VAL A 90 -5.07 1.41 14.45
CA VAL A 90 -4.61 0.03 14.51
C VAL A 90 -4.94 -0.69 13.21
N ASP A 91 -3.93 -1.27 12.58
CA ASP A 91 -4.08 -2.06 11.36
C ASP A 91 -4.76 -3.43 11.62
N MET A 92 -4.87 -4.25 10.59
CA MET A 92 -5.45 -5.58 10.70
C MET A 92 -4.55 -6.60 11.45
N PHE A 93 -3.28 -6.29 11.64
CA PHE A 93 -2.33 -7.15 12.35
C PHE A 93 -2.16 -6.74 13.82
N GLY A 94 -2.73 -5.62 14.22
CA GLY A 94 -2.67 -5.09 15.58
C GLY A 94 -1.52 -4.09 15.79
N HIS A 95 -0.90 -3.58 14.72
CA HIS A 95 0.12 -2.54 14.80
C HIS A 95 -0.54 -1.17 14.86
N THR A 96 -0.02 -0.29 15.72
CA THR A 96 -0.41 1.12 15.69
C THR A 96 0.37 1.83 14.60
N LEU A 97 -0.34 2.45 13.67
CA LEU A 97 0.21 3.25 12.58
C LEU A 97 -0.03 4.75 12.83
N SER A 98 0.83 5.59 12.29
CA SER A 98 0.80 7.03 12.47
C SER A 98 0.69 7.76 11.13
N ARG A 99 -0.32 8.60 10.99
CA ARG A 99 -0.46 9.52 9.85
C ARG A 99 0.76 10.42 9.70
N GLN A 100 1.28 10.90 10.83
CA GLN A 100 2.46 11.77 10.85
C GLN A 100 3.67 11.06 10.24
N THR A 101 3.95 9.82 10.64
CA THR A 101 5.06 9.04 10.10
C THR A 101 4.92 8.81 8.58
N ILE A 102 3.70 8.46 8.14
CA ILE A 102 3.43 8.28 6.71
C ILE A 102 3.71 9.58 5.95
N GLN A 103 3.18 10.71 6.41
CA GLN A 103 3.37 12.01 5.78
C GLN A 103 4.84 12.43 5.76
N GLN A 104 5.56 12.29 6.87
CA GLN A 104 6.99 12.62 6.94
C GLN A 104 7.82 11.82 5.92
N ARG A 105 7.51 10.54 5.72
CA ARG A 105 8.21 9.72 4.72
C ARG A 105 7.83 10.11 3.29
N ILE A 106 6.57 10.48 3.03
CA ILE A 106 6.13 10.99 1.71
C ILE A 106 6.88 12.29 1.40
N ASP A 107 6.86 13.25 2.32
CA ASP A 107 7.53 14.55 2.15
C ASP A 107 9.04 14.39 1.92
N ALA A 108 9.69 13.53 2.71
CA ALA A 108 11.11 13.21 2.54
C ALA A 108 11.39 12.54 1.20
N GLY A 109 10.55 11.58 0.77
CA GLY A 109 10.67 10.93 -0.53
C GLY A 109 10.59 11.93 -1.68
N HIS A 110 9.61 12.83 -1.65
CA HIS A 110 9.46 13.89 -2.65
C HIS A 110 10.68 14.82 -2.70
N ALA A 111 11.30 15.13 -1.55
CA ALA A 111 12.53 15.92 -1.51
C ALA A 111 13.71 15.25 -2.24
N TYR A 112 13.70 13.93 -2.36
CA TYR A 112 14.67 13.14 -3.12
C TYR A 112 14.16 12.70 -4.50
N ASN A 113 13.12 13.35 -5.04
CA ASN A 113 12.50 13.05 -6.35
C ASN A 113 11.93 11.62 -6.46
N GLN A 114 11.59 11.00 -5.34
CA GLN A 114 10.84 9.75 -5.34
C GLN A 114 9.35 10.02 -5.55
N LYS A 115 8.64 9.08 -6.16
CA LYS A 115 7.18 9.05 -6.20
C LYS A 115 6.67 8.15 -5.08
N ALA A 116 5.66 8.61 -4.37
CA ALA A 116 4.93 7.79 -3.43
C ALA A 116 3.80 7.04 -4.14
N MET A 117 3.64 5.77 -3.81
CA MET A 117 2.58 4.92 -4.35
C MET A 117 1.83 4.24 -3.21
N ALA A 118 0.56 4.55 -3.07
CA ALA A 118 -0.29 3.94 -2.08
C ALA A 118 -0.64 2.49 -2.46
N TYR A 119 -0.29 1.53 -1.61
CA TYR A 119 -0.77 0.16 -1.75
C TYR A 119 -2.26 0.08 -1.45
N GLN A 120 -2.98 -0.75 -2.20
CA GLN A 120 -4.38 -1.04 -1.95
C GLN A 120 -4.81 -2.42 -2.43
N MET A 121 -5.50 -3.13 -1.57
CA MET A 121 -6.19 -4.36 -1.89
C MET A 121 -7.63 -4.04 -2.36
N SER A 122 -7.83 -4.02 -3.67
CA SER A 122 -9.07 -3.50 -4.30
C SER A 122 -10.26 -4.48 -4.30
N TYR A 123 -10.10 -5.68 -3.77
CA TYR A 123 -11.11 -6.75 -3.84
C TYR A 123 -11.49 -7.35 -2.49
N MET A 124 -11.08 -6.71 -1.41
CA MET A 124 -11.39 -7.19 -0.06
C MET A 124 -11.78 -6.04 0.89
N ALA A 125 -12.61 -6.38 1.86
CA ALA A 125 -12.94 -5.55 3.01
C ALA A 125 -12.78 -6.34 4.30
N ARG A 126 -12.58 -5.65 5.41
CA ARG A 126 -12.50 -6.29 6.73
C ARG A 126 -13.89 -6.62 7.24
N GLU A 127 -13.94 -7.57 8.17
CA GLU A 127 -15.12 -7.84 9.00
C GLU A 127 -15.73 -6.54 9.55
N GLY A 128 -17.06 -6.43 9.57
CA GLY A 128 -17.77 -5.21 9.95
C GLY A 128 -17.82 -4.12 8.86
N TYR A 129 -17.50 -4.43 7.63
CA TYR A 129 -17.46 -3.50 6.49
C TYR A 129 -18.76 -2.73 6.25
N THR A 130 -19.91 -3.28 6.66
CA THR A 130 -21.22 -2.62 6.52
C THR A 130 -21.32 -1.34 7.32
N GLU A 131 -20.61 -1.26 8.45
CA GLU A 131 -20.53 -0.04 9.27
C GLU A 131 -19.81 1.10 8.55
N ASN A 132 -19.01 0.76 7.54
CA ASN A 132 -18.29 1.70 6.69
C ASN A 132 -19.00 2.00 5.37
N GLY A 133 -20.28 1.59 5.23
CA GLY A 133 -21.12 1.90 4.06
C GLY A 133 -20.94 0.96 2.87
N VAL A 134 -20.25 -0.18 3.06
CA VAL A 134 -20.12 -1.20 2.01
C VAL A 134 -21.41 -2.05 1.97
N ASP A 135 -22.01 -2.17 0.78
CA ASP A 135 -23.19 -3.02 0.60
C ASP A 135 -22.76 -4.49 0.44
N PRO A 136 -23.28 -5.41 1.26
CA PRO A 136 -23.03 -6.85 1.11
C PRO A 136 -23.31 -7.41 -0.30
N LYS A 137 -24.24 -6.79 -1.05
CA LYS A 137 -24.57 -7.20 -2.42
C LYS A 137 -23.42 -7.04 -3.41
N TRP A 138 -22.39 -6.28 -3.06
CA TRP A 138 -21.18 -6.12 -3.88
C TRP A 138 -20.20 -7.28 -3.67
N GLY A 139 -20.44 -8.12 -2.68
CA GLY A 139 -19.60 -9.26 -2.33
C GLY A 139 -19.55 -10.34 -3.42
N LEU A 140 -18.54 -11.18 -3.32
CA LEU A 140 -18.41 -12.39 -4.13
C LEU A 140 -18.87 -13.58 -3.28
N TYR A 141 -19.92 -14.26 -3.75
CA TYR A 141 -20.56 -15.35 -3.01
C TYR A 141 -20.43 -16.67 -3.76
N SER A 142 -20.30 -17.76 -3.00
CA SER A 142 -20.37 -19.09 -3.55
C SER A 142 -21.80 -19.50 -3.80
N SER A 143 -22.00 -20.36 -4.80
CA SER A 143 -23.25 -21.07 -5.00
C SER A 143 -23.45 -22.24 -4.02
N GLN A 144 -22.48 -22.51 -3.16
CA GLN A 144 -22.51 -23.57 -2.16
C GLN A 144 -22.42 -22.97 -0.76
N THR A 145 -23.27 -23.41 0.13
CA THR A 145 -23.16 -23.16 1.57
C THR A 145 -22.09 -24.10 2.11
N ASN A 146 -21.14 -23.57 2.83
CA ASN A 146 -20.07 -24.31 3.51
C ASN A 146 -18.72 -24.33 2.75
N HIS A 147 -17.88 -23.40 3.11
CA HIS A 147 -16.51 -23.23 2.59
C HIS A 147 -15.44 -23.82 3.49
N ASN A 148 -15.74 -24.74 4.38
CA ASN A 148 -14.80 -25.27 5.36
C ASN A 148 -14.22 -24.21 6.32
N ILE A 149 -14.86 -23.05 6.43
CA ILE A 149 -14.49 -22.01 7.35
C ILE A 149 -15.68 -21.83 8.31
N ASP A 150 -15.43 -22.08 9.57
CA ASP A 150 -16.40 -21.91 10.65
C ASP A 150 -16.56 -20.40 10.91
N TYR A 151 -17.31 -19.73 10.04
CA TYR A 151 -17.53 -18.31 10.10
C TYR A 151 -18.91 -17.99 10.62
N ASN A 152 -19.02 -17.00 11.49
CA ASN A 152 -20.31 -16.60 12.05
C ASN A 152 -21.08 -15.72 11.05
N PRO A 153 -22.18 -16.18 10.46
CA PRO A 153 -22.94 -15.40 9.48
C PRO A 153 -23.65 -14.18 10.07
N SER A 154 -23.62 -13.99 11.40
CA SER A 154 -24.24 -12.82 12.04
C SER A 154 -23.60 -11.48 11.69
N ASP A 155 -22.45 -11.52 11.01
CA ASP A 155 -21.71 -10.36 10.56
C ASP A 155 -21.92 -9.98 9.09
N ASN A 156 -22.98 -10.46 8.47
CA ASN A 156 -23.33 -10.23 7.07
C ASN A 156 -22.46 -10.97 6.02
N SER A 157 -21.74 -12.01 6.41
CA SER A 157 -21.02 -12.86 5.44
C SER A 157 -21.95 -13.72 4.59
N THR A 158 -23.25 -13.77 4.91
CA THR A 158 -24.24 -14.58 4.21
C THR A 158 -25.33 -13.72 3.61
N ILE A 159 -25.61 -13.93 2.31
CA ILE A 159 -26.78 -13.39 1.60
C ILE A 159 -27.61 -14.55 1.06
N SER A 160 -28.88 -14.62 1.44
CA SER A 160 -29.81 -15.62 0.94
C SER A 160 -29.33 -17.09 1.14
N GLY A 161 -28.61 -17.35 2.23
CA GLY A 161 -28.05 -18.68 2.53
C GLY A 161 -26.79 -19.04 1.72
N ILE A 162 -26.19 -18.07 1.02
CA ILE A 162 -24.97 -18.26 0.25
C ILE A 162 -23.84 -17.52 0.98
N ASP A 163 -22.76 -18.22 1.26
CA ASP A 163 -21.64 -17.66 2.01
C ASP A 163 -20.75 -16.78 1.12
N GLN A 164 -20.32 -15.65 1.65
CA GLN A 164 -19.32 -14.81 1.00
C GLN A 164 -17.96 -15.53 0.99
N TYR A 165 -17.20 -15.40 -0.09
CA TYR A 165 -15.83 -15.87 -0.12
C TYR A 165 -14.98 -15.07 0.88
N LEU A 166 -14.23 -15.82 1.68
CA LEU A 166 -13.43 -15.31 2.77
C LEU A 166 -11.96 -15.59 2.52
N PHE A 167 -11.10 -14.68 2.98
CA PHE A 167 -9.67 -14.90 2.99
C PHE A 167 -9.23 -15.11 4.45
N PRO A 168 -8.94 -16.37 4.85
CA PRO A 168 -8.46 -16.66 6.19
C PRO A 168 -7.02 -16.19 6.33
N LEU A 169 -6.73 -15.47 7.41
CA LEU A 169 -5.36 -15.17 7.80
C LEU A 169 -4.87 -16.23 8.77
N GLU A 170 -3.72 -16.81 8.45
CA GLU A 170 -3.09 -17.85 9.27
C GLU A 170 -2.88 -17.37 10.71
N GLY A 171 -3.22 -18.21 11.67
CA GLY A 171 -3.06 -17.92 13.09
C GLY A 171 -4.10 -16.97 13.69
N LYS A 172 -5.14 -16.60 12.94
CA LYS A 172 -6.26 -15.79 13.45
C LYS A 172 -7.52 -16.64 13.64
N PRO A 173 -8.31 -16.38 14.70
CA PRO A 173 -9.47 -17.19 15.04
C PRO A 173 -10.65 -17.04 14.07
N ALA A 174 -10.68 -15.99 13.25
CA ALA A 174 -11.72 -15.73 12.27
C ALA A 174 -11.12 -15.13 10.99
N PRO A 175 -11.79 -15.29 9.84
CA PRO A 175 -11.40 -14.60 8.63
C PRO A 175 -11.55 -13.09 8.84
N LEU A 176 -10.49 -12.35 8.55
CA LEU A 176 -10.47 -10.90 8.69
C LEU A 176 -10.87 -10.17 7.42
N LEU A 177 -10.87 -10.86 6.29
CA LEU A 177 -11.12 -10.29 4.98
C LEU A 177 -12.23 -11.03 4.24
N MET A 178 -13.19 -10.27 3.75
CA MET A 178 -14.28 -10.69 2.89
C MET A 178 -14.00 -10.26 1.47
N THR A 179 -14.27 -11.17 0.51
CA THR A 179 -14.00 -10.93 -0.90
C THR A 179 -15.16 -10.19 -1.56
N PHE A 180 -14.82 -9.16 -2.30
CA PHE A 180 -15.75 -8.36 -3.10
C PHE A 180 -15.52 -8.57 -4.59
N ASN A 181 -16.59 -8.44 -5.37
CA ASN A 181 -16.52 -8.61 -6.81
C ASN A 181 -15.86 -7.40 -7.47
N PRO A 182 -14.63 -7.51 -7.98
CA PRO A 182 -13.93 -6.39 -8.60
C PRO A 182 -14.59 -5.91 -9.91
N LEU A 183 -15.53 -6.67 -10.47
CA LEU A 183 -16.31 -6.27 -11.64
C LEU A 183 -17.61 -5.55 -11.28
N ASN A 184 -17.96 -5.45 -9.99
CA ASN A 184 -19.12 -4.70 -9.55
C ASN A 184 -18.82 -3.20 -9.60
N THR A 185 -19.58 -2.45 -10.39
CA THR A 185 -19.34 -1.02 -10.63
C THR A 185 -19.54 -0.17 -9.38
N ASP A 186 -20.49 -0.53 -8.51
CA ASP A 186 -20.73 0.22 -7.27
C ASP A 186 -19.57 0.03 -6.29
N TRP A 187 -19.04 -1.19 -6.18
CA TRP A 187 -17.82 -1.46 -5.43
C TRP A 187 -16.62 -0.68 -5.97
N GLN A 188 -16.41 -0.70 -7.30
CA GLN A 188 -15.34 0.07 -7.93
C GLN A 188 -15.44 1.57 -7.60
N ASN A 189 -16.64 2.14 -7.74
CA ASN A 189 -16.89 3.56 -7.44
C ASN A 189 -16.65 3.87 -5.96
N PHE A 190 -17.11 2.99 -5.07
CA PHE A 190 -16.89 3.14 -3.65
C PHE A 190 -15.38 3.17 -3.33
N MET A 191 -14.63 2.19 -3.81
CA MET A 191 -13.19 2.11 -3.59
C MET A 191 -12.43 3.28 -4.22
N ALA A 192 -12.80 3.69 -5.43
CA ALA A 192 -12.18 4.85 -6.08
C ALA A 192 -12.37 6.15 -5.27
N ASN A 193 -13.53 6.32 -4.63
CA ASN A 193 -13.79 7.47 -3.78
C ASN A 193 -12.96 7.44 -2.49
N GLN A 194 -12.80 6.27 -1.85
CA GLN A 194 -11.92 6.09 -0.69
C GLN A 194 -10.48 6.45 -1.04
N TYR A 195 -9.99 5.96 -2.17
CA TYR A 195 -8.65 6.22 -2.67
C TYR A 195 -8.40 7.68 -2.95
N LYS A 196 -9.29 8.31 -3.70
CA LYS A 196 -9.18 9.72 -4.05
C LYS A 196 -9.10 10.62 -2.81
N GLY A 197 -9.88 10.29 -1.78
CA GLY A 197 -9.82 11.00 -0.50
C GLY A 197 -8.45 10.88 0.16
N ALA A 198 -7.90 9.67 0.25
CA ALA A 198 -6.63 9.40 0.90
C ALA A 198 -5.42 9.99 0.14
N ILE A 199 -5.39 9.82 -1.19
CA ILE A 199 -4.33 10.38 -2.05
C ILE A 199 -4.28 11.90 -1.92
N ASN A 200 -5.43 12.57 -1.99
CA ASN A 200 -5.48 14.03 -1.87
C ASN A 200 -5.11 14.54 -0.46
N THR A 201 -5.28 13.72 0.57
CA THR A 201 -4.98 14.10 1.97
C THR A 201 -3.50 13.96 2.29
N LEU A 202 -2.81 12.95 1.73
CA LEU A 202 -1.43 12.60 2.06
C LEU A 202 -0.42 12.89 0.94
N ASP A 203 -0.87 13.40 -0.20
CA ASP A 203 -0.02 13.75 -1.36
C ASP A 203 0.80 12.56 -1.92
N PHE A 204 0.11 11.40 -2.08
CA PHE A 204 0.70 10.23 -2.74
C PHE A 204 0.98 10.45 -4.23
#